data_1b8f5e34aff6875aa556510f9843afc3
#
_entry.id   1b8f5e34aff6875aa556510f9843afc3
#
_cell.length_a   1.000
_cell.length_b   1.000
_cell.length_c   1.000
_cell.angle_alpha   90.00
_cell.angle_beta   90.00
_cell.angle_gamma   90.00
#
_symmetry.space_group_name_H-M   'P 1'
#
loop_
_entity.id
_entity.type
_entity.pdbx_description
1 polymer ?
#
loop_
_entity_poly.entity_id
_entity_poly.type
_entity_poly.pdbx_seq_one_letter_code
_entity_poly.pdbx_strand_id
1 'polypeptide(L)'
;MLPVFFSLSLALMMVLLQPGWGAAAETADVEVGLYALGAFPSDQGLFAQGGNPSDTRITNGAGAGIKAAVFPHDLGNIIGIGLEYSGHGSEISFSSPVNAGAAASTNLWVFNSMVNLTLRYPGKSIVPYIGVGGGYSSGVLTDPNIPGRSDRDFEGSWAFGSQFFGGVQGNLTEKVFLFSEYKYFSANYHWKQLALDFRSQYVLFGIVLRF
;
A
#
# COMPACT_ATOMS: atom_id res chain seq x y z
N MET A 1 -5.11 12.32 -15.98
CA MET A 1 -4.61 10.94 -16.10
C MET A 1 -4.98 10.01 -14.92
N LEU A 2 -5.45 10.54 -13.79
CA LEU A 2 -5.94 9.77 -12.63
C LEU A 2 -7.03 8.70 -12.95
N PRO A 3 -8.04 8.96 -13.81
CA PRO A 3 -9.15 8.03 -14.00
C PRO A 3 -8.79 6.74 -14.76
N VAL A 4 -7.76 6.74 -15.60
CA VAL A 4 -7.46 5.58 -16.47
C VAL A 4 -6.84 4.41 -15.70
N PHE A 5 -5.91 4.68 -14.77
CA PHE A 5 -5.26 3.63 -13.98
C PHE A 5 -6.18 3.07 -12.89
N PHE A 6 -6.99 3.93 -12.28
CA PHE A 6 -8.03 3.51 -11.34
C PHE A 6 -9.06 2.59 -12.03
N SER A 7 -9.44 2.93 -13.26
CA SER A 7 -10.34 2.13 -14.10
C SER A 7 -9.72 0.80 -14.51
N LEU A 8 -8.41 0.75 -14.79
CA LEU A 8 -7.74 -0.47 -15.23
C LEU A 8 -7.57 -1.47 -14.06
N SER A 9 -7.19 -0.98 -12.88
CA SER A 9 -7.08 -1.81 -11.67
C SER A 9 -8.44 -2.33 -11.21
N LEU A 10 -9.48 -1.49 -11.27
CA LEU A 10 -10.85 -1.87 -10.94
C LEU A 10 -11.44 -2.83 -11.99
N ALA A 11 -11.14 -2.62 -13.28
CA ALA A 11 -11.57 -3.52 -14.36
C ALA A 11 -10.89 -4.89 -14.27
N LEU A 12 -9.59 -4.92 -13.96
CA LEU A 12 -8.86 -6.17 -13.74
C LEU A 12 -9.40 -6.91 -12.50
N MET A 13 -9.79 -6.18 -11.47
CA MET A 13 -10.41 -6.73 -10.27
C MET A 13 -11.84 -7.23 -10.55
N MET A 14 -12.62 -6.55 -11.40
CA MET A 14 -13.93 -7.05 -11.83
C MET A 14 -13.82 -8.29 -12.73
N VAL A 15 -12.78 -8.41 -13.54
CA VAL A 15 -12.49 -9.64 -14.29
C VAL A 15 -12.20 -10.78 -13.33
N LEU A 16 -11.53 -10.51 -12.21
CA LEU A 16 -11.27 -11.49 -11.14
C LEU A 16 -12.53 -11.89 -10.34
N LEU A 17 -13.65 -11.21 -10.44
CA LEU A 17 -14.92 -11.48 -9.76
C LEU A 17 -16.00 -12.09 -10.68
N GLN A 18 -15.66 -12.49 -11.91
CA GLN A 18 -16.65 -13.06 -12.83
C GLN A 18 -17.03 -14.53 -12.50
N PRO A 19 -18.29 -14.94 -12.66
CA PRO A 19 -18.76 -16.28 -12.27
C PRO A 19 -18.20 -17.46 -13.10
N GLY A 20 -17.25 -17.21 -14.02
CA GLY A 20 -16.51 -18.25 -14.76
C GLY A 20 -15.44 -19.02 -13.94
N TRP A 21 -15.28 -18.70 -12.67
CA TRP A 21 -14.22 -19.22 -11.78
C TRP A 21 -14.44 -20.65 -11.28
N GLY A 22 -15.59 -21.26 -11.53
CA GLY A 22 -15.80 -22.66 -11.21
C GLY A 22 -14.75 -23.58 -11.84
N ALA A 23 -14.28 -23.27 -13.05
CA ALA A 23 -13.21 -24.00 -13.71
C ALA A 23 -11.79 -23.64 -13.19
N ALA A 24 -11.59 -22.43 -12.68
CA ALA A 24 -10.31 -22.02 -12.11
C ALA A 24 -10.09 -22.60 -10.71
N ALA A 25 -11.16 -22.78 -9.93
CA ALA A 25 -11.10 -23.40 -8.60
C ALA A 25 -10.71 -24.90 -8.63
N GLU A 26 -10.82 -25.57 -9.79
CA GLU A 26 -10.31 -26.93 -9.96
C GLU A 26 -8.78 -26.99 -10.09
N THR A 27 -8.13 -25.90 -10.49
CA THR A 27 -6.68 -25.88 -10.79
C THR A 27 -5.87 -24.94 -9.89
N ALA A 28 -6.53 -24.07 -9.14
CA ALA A 28 -5.86 -23.09 -8.26
C ALA A 28 -6.77 -22.64 -7.11
N ASP A 29 -6.20 -22.36 -5.95
CA ASP A 29 -6.86 -21.59 -4.90
C ASP A 29 -6.88 -20.11 -5.28
N VAL A 30 -8.05 -19.52 -5.27
CA VAL A 30 -8.23 -18.06 -5.47
C VAL A 30 -8.58 -17.43 -4.13
N GLU A 31 -7.82 -16.42 -3.75
CA GLU A 31 -8.01 -15.70 -2.51
C GLU A 31 -8.39 -14.24 -2.79
N VAL A 32 -9.41 -13.74 -2.10
CA VAL A 32 -9.78 -12.31 -2.10
C VAL A 32 -9.89 -11.84 -0.67
N GLY A 33 -9.16 -10.77 -0.33
CA GLY A 33 -9.09 -10.25 1.03
C GLY A 33 -9.35 -8.76 1.14
N LEU A 34 -9.98 -8.37 2.24
CA LEU A 34 -10.16 -6.99 2.68
C LEU A 34 -9.42 -6.78 3.99
N TYR A 35 -8.82 -5.61 4.18
CA TYR A 35 -8.05 -5.33 5.39
C TYR A 35 -8.06 -3.86 5.79
N ALA A 36 -7.86 -3.64 7.09
CA ALA A 36 -7.42 -2.38 7.66
C ALA A 36 -5.90 -2.38 7.81
N LEU A 37 -5.28 -1.22 7.70
CA LEU A 37 -3.84 -1.05 7.88
C LEU A 37 -3.52 0.13 8.79
N GLY A 38 -2.49 -0.05 9.63
CA GLY A 38 -1.76 1.02 10.29
C GLY A 38 -0.46 1.28 9.55
N ALA A 39 -0.17 2.54 9.25
CA ALA A 39 1.05 2.97 8.58
C ALA A 39 1.96 3.68 9.57
N PHE A 40 3.23 3.29 9.60
CA PHE A 40 4.28 3.80 10.47
C PHE A 40 5.45 4.29 9.60
N PRO A 41 5.35 5.52 9.03
CA PRO A 41 6.39 6.07 8.19
C PRO A 41 7.67 6.32 8.97
N SER A 42 8.82 6.18 8.28
CA SER A 42 10.12 6.57 8.86
C SER A 42 10.38 8.05 8.58
N ASP A 43 10.90 8.78 9.56
CA ASP A 43 11.19 10.22 9.50
C ASP A 43 12.41 10.58 8.62
N GLN A 44 12.69 9.84 7.56
CA GLN A 44 13.88 10.02 6.73
C GLN A 44 13.54 10.46 5.32
N GLY A 45 14.33 11.44 4.81
CA GLY A 45 14.47 11.67 3.39
C GLY A 45 13.56 12.69 2.74
N LEU A 46 13.07 13.70 3.45
CA LEU A 46 12.37 14.82 2.82
C LEU A 46 13.39 15.88 2.41
N PHE A 47 13.48 16.16 1.10
CA PHE A 47 14.35 17.16 0.52
C PHE A 47 13.53 18.27 -0.14
N ALA A 48 13.61 19.49 0.39
CA ALA A 48 13.05 20.68 -0.26
C ALA A 48 14.10 21.33 -1.17
N GLN A 49 13.72 21.76 -2.37
CA GLN A 49 14.60 22.58 -3.21
C GLN A 49 14.80 23.95 -2.54
N GLY A 50 16.02 24.20 -2.06
CA GLY A 50 16.41 25.50 -1.50
C GLY A 50 16.74 25.53 -0.01
N GLY A 51 16.71 24.43 0.70
CA GLY A 51 17.10 24.33 2.10
C GLY A 51 17.02 22.93 2.66
N ASN A 52 17.87 22.61 3.63
CA ASN A 52 17.69 21.39 4.43
C ASN A 52 16.47 21.61 5.35
N PRO A 53 15.39 20.82 5.21
CA PRO A 53 14.34 20.81 6.21
C PRO A 53 14.91 20.13 7.45
N SER A 54 15.23 20.90 8.45
CA SER A 54 15.93 20.42 9.63
C SER A 54 15.08 19.53 10.53
N ASP A 55 13.73 19.58 10.46
CA ASP A 55 12.85 18.75 11.24
C ASP A 55 11.51 18.51 10.48
N THR A 56 11.50 17.51 9.62
CA THR A 56 10.27 17.02 9.02
C THR A 56 9.84 15.74 9.71
N ARG A 57 8.61 15.69 10.16
CA ARG A 57 8.01 14.54 10.80
C ARG A 57 6.77 14.10 10.01
N ILE A 58 6.70 12.81 9.73
CA ILE A 58 5.51 12.17 9.16
C ILE A 58 4.79 11.41 10.27
N THR A 59 3.54 11.75 10.53
CA THR A 59 2.76 11.06 11.57
C THR A 59 2.32 9.68 11.12
N ASN A 60 2.05 8.80 12.09
CA ASN A 60 1.44 7.51 11.82
C ASN A 60 0.09 7.71 11.13
N GLY A 61 -0.23 6.82 10.21
CA GLY A 61 -1.45 6.85 9.43
C GLY A 61 -2.30 5.60 9.60
N ALA A 62 -3.52 5.69 9.08
CA ALA A 62 -4.41 4.55 9.01
C ALA A 62 -5.07 4.49 7.63
N GLY A 63 -5.46 3.31 7.22
CA GLY A 63 -6.08 3.10 5.93
C GLY A 63 -6.68 1.72 5.77
N ALA A 64 -6.95 1.37 4.52
CA ALA A 64 -7.54 0.10 4.16
C ALA A 64 -7.06 -0.37 2.78
N GLY A 65 -7.30 -1.63 2.48
CA GLY A 65 -6.97 -2.17 1.17
C GLY A 65 -7.72 -3.46 0.87
N ILE A 66 -7.51 -3.88 -0.37
CA ILE A 66 -8.04 -5.11 -0.91
C ILE A 66 -6.92 -5.84 -1.63
N LYS A 67 -6.88 -7.15 -1.52
CA LYS A 67 -5.93 -8.00 -2.22
C LYS A 67 -6.63 -9.19 -2.84
N ALA A 68 -6.09 -9.66 -3.97
CA ALA A 68 -6.50 -10.91 -4.59
C ALA A 68 -5.25 -11.69 -4.99
N ALA A 69 -5.26 -13.01 -4.84
CA ALA A 69 -4.13 -13.87 -5.19
C ALA A 69 -4.62 -15.20 -5.77
N VAL A 70 -3.79 -15.78 -6.61
CA VAL A 70 -4.02 -17.10 -7.21
C VAL A 70 -2.84 -17.99 -6.87
N PHE A 71 -3.12 -19.18 -6.34
CA PHE A 71 -2.13 -20.21 -5.96
C PHE A 71 -2.41 -21.47 -6.77
N PRO A 72 -1.65 -21.73 -7.85
CA PRO A 72 -1.84 -22.90 -8.71
C PRO A 72 -1.60 -24.22 -7.95
N HIS A 73 -2.46 -25.21 -8.16
CA HIS A 73 -2.34 -26.55 -7.57
C HIS A 73 -1.09 -27.31 -8.07
N ASP A 74 -0.70 -27.08 -9.32
CA ASP A 74 0.52 -27.64 -9.91
C ASP A 74 1.80 -27.21 -9.18
N LEU A 75 1.77 -26.08 -8.49
CA LEU A 75 2.85 -25.58 -7.63
C LEU A 75 2.63 -25.95 -6.15
N GLY A 76 1.76 -26.92 -5.87
CA GLY A 76 1.42 -27.38 -4.52
C GLY A 76 0.76 -26.30 -3.65
N ASN A 77 0.15 -25.30 -4.26
CA ASN A 77 -0.44 -24.15 -3.57
C ASN A 77 0.56 -23.34 -2.72
N ILE A 78 1.86 -23.45 -3.02
CA ILE A 78 2.92 -22.80 -2.25
C ILE A 78 3.25 -21.43 -2.80
N ILE A 79 3.28 -21.30 -4.13
CA ILE A 79 3.63 -20.06 -4.82
C ILE A 79 2.36 -19.43 -5.36
N GLY A 80 2.14 -18.14 -5.05
CA GLY A 80 1.01 -17.38 -5.54
C GLY A 80 1.43 -16.05 -6.15
N ILE A 81 0.65 -15.60 -7.13
CA ILE A 81 0.74 -14.26 -7.71
C ILE A 81 -0.52 -13.51 -7.33
N GLY A 82 -0.38 -12.27 -6.87
CA GLY A 82 -1.49 -11.47 -6.42
C GLY A 82 -1.43 -10.01 -6.87
N LEU A 83 -2.58 -9.38 -6.76
CA LEU A 83 -2.78 -7.95 -6.93
C LEU A 83 -3.23 -7.37 -5.61
N GLU A 84 -2.76 -6.17 -5.32
CA GLU A 84 -3.11 -5.46 -4.10
C GLU A 84 -3.36 -3.99 -4.42
N TYR A 85 -4.42 -3.45 -3.84
CA TYR A 85 -4.71 -2.03 -3.85
C TYR A 85 -4.94 -1.55 -2.42
N SER A 86 -4.25 -0.49 -2.01
CA SER A 86 -4.39 0.09 -0.67
C SER A 86 -4.30 1.61 -0.69
N GLY A 87 -4.89 2.24 0.33
CA GLY A 87 -4.77 3.67 0.55
C GLY A 87 -4.71 3.99 2.04
N HIS A 88 -3.89 4.98 2.40
CA HIS A 88 -3.81 5.50 3.76
C HIS A 88 -3.52 6.99 3.76
N GLY A 89 -3.92 7.66 4.84
CA GLY A 89 -3.62 9.05 5.12
C GLY A 89 -2.62 9.19 6.26
N SER A 90 -1.71 10.16 6.14
CA SER A 90 -0.74 10.59 7.16
C SER A 90 -0.61 12.11 7.10
N GLU A 91 -0.07 12.73 8.14
CA GLU A 91 0.21 14.17 8.16
C GLU A 91 1.73 14.39 8.12
N ILE A 92 2.17 15.33 7.27
CA ILE A 92 3.56 15.80 7.22
C ILE A 92 3.62 17.15 7.92
N SER A 93 4.44 17.28 8.96
CA SER A 93 4.70 18.52 9.67
C SER A 93 6.10 19.03 9.36
N PHE A 94 6.22 20.32 9.07
CA PHE A 94 7.47 20.99 8.75
C PHE A 94 7.78 22.03 9.83
N SER A 95 8.99 22.02 10.34
CA SER A 95 9.52 23.12 11.15
C SER A 95 10.33 24.06 10.25
N SER A 96 9.91 25.30 10.09
CA SER A 96 10.63 26.27 9.27
C SER A 96 11.79 26.87 10.06
N PRO A 97 13.06 26.76 9.59
CA PRO A 97 14.20 27.37 10.27
C PRO A 97 14.26 28.91 10.11
N VAL A 98 13.49 29.50 9.17
CA VAL A 98 13.55 30.93 8.83
C VAL A 98 12.58 31.75 9.66
N ASN A 99 11.49 31.17 10.15
CA ASN A 99 10.53 31.85 11.04
C ASN A 99 10.24 30.92 12.22
N ALA A 100 10.99 31.07 13.30
CA ALA A 100 10.75 30.36 14.54
C ALA A 100 9.30 30.59 15.02
N GLY A 101 8.41 29.67 14.77
CA GLY A 101 7.00 29.72 15.17
C GLY A 101 5.96 29.37 14.11
N ALA A 102 6.31 29.29 12.83
CA ALA A 102 5.39 28.85 11.79
C ALA A 102 5.59 27.33 11.50
N ALA A 103 4.86 26.50 12.23
CA ALA A 103 4.72 25.10 11.84
C ALA A 103 3.79 25.04 10.61
N ALA A 104 4.26 24.48 9.52
CA ALA A 104 3.42 24.15 8.37
C ALA A 104 3.11 22.66 8.39
N SER A 105 1.86 22.28 8.11
CA SER A 105 1.48 20.89 7.97
C SER A 105 0.71 20.67 6.66
N THR A 106 0.79 19.44 6.14
CA THR A 106 0.03 19.03 4.97
C THR A 106 -0.38 17.58 5.13
N ASN A 107 -1.56 17.23 4.61
CA ASN A 107 -2.01 15.87 4.58
C ASN A 107 -1.40 15.13 3.38
N LEU A 108 -0.80 13.97 3.65
CA LEU A 108 -0.27 13.05 2.65
C LEU A 108 -1.22 11.84 2.53
N TRP A 109 -1.78 11.67 1.34
CA TRP A 109 -2.49 10.46 0.97
C TRP A 109 -1.59 9.60 0.08
N VAL A 110 -1.44 8.32 0.43
CA VAL A 110 -0.67 7.35 -0.33
C VAL A 110 -1.60 6.27 -0.83
N PHE A 111 -1.58 6.04 -2.15
CA PHE A 111 -2.34 4.97 -2.80
C PHE A 111 -1.37 4.04 -3.52
N ASN A 112 -1.49 2.75 -3.27
CA ASN A 112 -0.62 1.72 -3.84
C ASN A 112 -1.41 0.75 -4.71
N SER A 113 -0.84 0.40 -5.87
CA SER A 113 -1.30 -0.67 -6.76
C SER A 113 -0.12 -1.59 -7.04
N MET A 114 -0.13 -2.78 -6.47
CA MET A 114 1.04 -3.68 -6.39
C MET A 114 0.73 -5.03 -6.99
N VAL A 115 1.73 -5.62 -7.63
CA VAL A 115 1.78 -7.04 -8.01
C VAL A 115 2.67 -7.74 -7.00
N ASN A 116 2.21 -8.82 -6.42
CA ASN A 116 2.85 -9.56 -5.34
C ASN A 116 3.18 -10.98 -5.76
N LEU A 117 4.37 -11.44 -5.40
CA LEU A 117 4.75 -12.85 -5.39
C LEU A 117 4.77 -13.32 -3.95
N THR A 118 4.00 -14.36 -3.64
CA THR A 118 3.82 -14.89 -2.28
C THR A 118 4.27 -16.34 -2.21
N LEU A 119 5.03 -16.67 -1.17
CA LEU A 119 5.34 -18.03 -0.77
C LEU A 119 4.58 -18.33 0.52
N ARG A 120 3.72 -19.34 0.53
CA ARG A 120 3.01 -19.77 1.73
C ARG A 120 3.41 -21.20 2.13
N TYR A 121 3.49 -21.44 3.43
CA TYR A 121 3.66 -22.78 3.95
C TYR A 121 2.29 -23.50 3.96
N PRO A 122 2.17 -24.74 3.45
CA PRO A 122 0.89 -25.45 3.36
C PRO A 122 0.46 -26.00 4.74
N GLY A 123 0.10 -25.09 5.64
CA GLY A 123 -0.44 -25.43 6.97
C GLY A 123 -1.94 -25.71 6.93
N LYS A 124 -2.43 -26.56 7.84
CA LYS A 124 -3.86 -26.89 7.93
C LYS A 124 -4.69 -25.80 8.64
N SER A 125 -4.23 -25.32 9.79
CA SER A 125 -4.97 -24.35 10.61
C SER A 125 -4.33 -22.97 10.60
N ILE A 126 -3.00 -22.92 10.51
CA ILE A 126 -2.20 -21.69 10.45
C ILE A 126 -1.32 -21.80 9.22
N VAL A 127 -1.36 -20.79 8.37
CA VAL A 127 -0.64 -20.72 7.11
C VAL A 127 0.27 -19.49 7.16
N PRO A 128 1.53 -19.62 7.59
CA PRO A 128 2.50 -18.55 7.48
C PRO A 128 2.90 -18.34 6.02
N TYR A 129 3.17 -17.08 5.67
CA TYR A 129 3.59 -16.70 4.33
C TYR A 129 4.55 -15.52 4.36
N ILE A 130 5.33 -15.41 3.30
CA ILE A 130 6.20 -14.27 3.01
C ILE A 130 6.03 -13.89 1.55
N GLY A 131 6.39 -12.66 1.20
CA GLY A 131 6.32 -12.25 -0.20
C GLY A 131 7.05 -10.95 -0.48
N VAL A 132 7.15 -10.68 -1.77
CA VAL A 132 7.70 -9.46 -2.32
C VAL A 132 6.75 -8.89 -3.34
N GLY A 133 6.75 -7.59 -3.51
CA GLY A 133 5.90 -6.95 -4.51
C GLY A 133 6.53 -5.70 -5.10
N GLY A 134 6.03 -5.33 -6.27
CA GLY A 134 6.39 -4.11 -6.96
C GLY A 134 5.20 -3.55 -7.72
N GLY A 135 5.16 -2.24 -7.89
CA GLY A 135 4.04 -1.60 -8.57
C GLY A 135 4.10 -0.08 -8.53
N TYR A 136 2.96 0.52 -8.76
CA TYR A 136 2.83 1.97 -8.77
C TYR A 136 2.25 2.47 -7.45
N SER A 137 2.83 3.57 -6.98
CA SER A 137 2.38 4.31 -5.81
C SER A 137 2.13 5.77 -6.16
N SER A 138 1.07 6.35 -5.63
CA SER A 138 0.72 7.77 -5.80
C SER A 138 0.71 8.44 -4.43
N GLY A 139 1.55 9.45 -4.27
CA GLY A 139 1.55 10.35 -3.12
C GLY A 139 0.83 11.66 -3.47
N VAL A 140 -0.21 11.98 -2.71
CA VAL A 140 -1.05 13.15 -2.92
C VAL A 140 -0.97 14.05 -1.70
N LEU A 141 -0.50 15.28 -1.91
CA LEU A 141 -0.51 16.32 -0.88
C LEU A 141 -1.79 17.14 -1.01
N THR A 142 -2.50 17.30 0.12
CA THR A 142 -3.72 18.13 0.20
C THR A 142 -3.53 19.21 1.25
N ASP A 143 -4.12 20.37 1.01
CA ASP A 143 -4.04 21.55 1.89
C ASP A 143 -2.61 21.94 2.26
N PRO A 144 -1.70 22.19 1.29
CA PRO A 144 -0.32 22.56 1.59
C PRO A 144 -0.27 23.97 2.15
N ASN A 145 -0.28 24.10 3.46
CA ASN A 145 -0.02 25.37 4.14
C ASN A 145 1.49 25.65 4.14
N ILE A 146 2.05 25.80 2.92
CA ILE A 146 3.47 26.09 2.70
C ILE A 146 3.61 27.58 2.46
N PRO A 147 4.35 28.34 3.30
CA PRO A 147 4.58 29.75 3.11
C PRO A 147 5.16 30.07 1.72
N GLY A 148 4.48 30.94 0.96
CA GLY A 148 4.88 31.33 -0.40
C GLY A 148 4.21 30.53 -1.53
N ARG A 149 3.29 29.64 -1.23
CA ARG A 149 2.52 28.87 -2.20
C ARG A 149 1.03 29.20 -2.08
N SER A 150 0.50 29.99 -3.03
CA SER A 150 -0.89 30.44 -2.99
C SER A 150 -1.85 29.72 -3.94
N ASP A 151 -1.39 28.75 -4.76
CA ASP A 151 -2.13 28.40 -5.97
C ASP A 151 -2.62 26.96 -6.12
N ARG A 152 -2.36 26.04 -5.19
CA ARG A 152 -2.77 24.64 -5.39
C ARG A 152 -3.12 23.91 -4.10
N ASP A 153 -4.39 23.58 -3.96
CA ASP A 153 -4.94 22.77 -2.87
C ASP A 153 -4.59 21.27 -3.02
N PHE A 154 -3.94 20.89 -4.14
CA PHE A 154 -3.69 19.49 -4.49
C PHE A 154 -2.45 19.31 -5.38
N GLU A 155 -1.51 18.46 -4.98
CA GLU A 155 -0.36 18.07 -5.80
C GLU A 155 -0.09 16.56 -5.68
N GLY A 156 -0.11 15.86 -6.82
CA GLY A 156 0.14 14.41 -6.91
C GLY A 156 1.51 14.09 -7.50
N SER A 157 2.16 13.07 -6.96
CA SER A 157 3.37 12.46 -7.51
C SER A 157 3.17 10.96 -7.67
N TRP A 158 3.75 10.39 -8.72
CA TRP A 158 3.76 8.95 -8.99
C TRP A 158 5.17 8.42 -8.85
N ALA A 159 5.28 7.24 -8.27
CA ALA A 159 6.55 6.56 -8.08
C ALA A 159 6.39 5.06 -8.32
N PHE A 160 7.48 4.39 -8.68
CA PHE A 160 7.56 2.94 -8.56
C PHE A 160 7.79 2.61 -7.08
N GLY A 161 6.92 1.75 -6.53
CA GLY A 161 7.01 1.25 -5.18
C GLY A 161 7.46 -0.20 -5.14
N SER A 162 8.16 -0.55 -4.09
CA SER A 162 8.54 -1.93 -3.77
C SER A 162 8.12 -2.27 -2.35
N GLN A 163 7.76 -3.53 -2.12
CA GLN A 163 7.37 -4.02 -0.80
C GLN A 163 7.90 -5.42 -0.52
N PHE A 164 8.17 -5.66 0.75
CA PHE A 164 8.45 -6.97 1.32
C PHE A 164 7.50 -7.19 2.49
N PHE A 165 6.90 -8.37 2.58
CA PHE A 165 5.91 -8.66 3.60
C PHE A 165 5.98 -10.09 4.13
N GLY A 166 5.45 -10.27 5.33
CA GLY A 166 5.29 -11.57 5.95
C GLY A 166 4.10 -11.57 6.89
N GLY A 167 3.41 -12.67 6.97
CA GLY A 167 2.21 -12.77 7.77
C GLY A 167 1.78 -14.19 8.05
N VAL A 168 0.64 -14.29 8.69
CA VAL A 168 -0.02 -15.55 9.01
C VAL A 168 -1.50 -15.44 8.67
N GLN A 169 -2.07 -16.52 8.12
CA GLN A 169 -3.50 -16.73 7.97
C GLN A 169 -3.95 -17.82 8.93
N GLY A 170 -5.07 -17.60 9.60
CA GLY A 170 -5.73 -18.60 10.45
C GLY A 170 -7.13 -18.91 9.94
N ASN A 171 -7.51 -20.18 9.91
CA ASN A 171 -8.83 -20.61 9.46
C ASN A 171 -9.90 -20.17 10.47
N LEU A 172 -10.90 -19.44 10.01
CA LEU A 172 -12.13 -19.20 10.76
C LEU A 172 -13.23 -20.22 10.35
N THR A 173 -13.31 -20.50 9.05
CA THR A 173 -14.14 -21.56 8.46
C THR A 173 -13.34 -22.19 7.30
N GLU A 174 -13.93 -23.15 6.59
CA GLU A 174 -13.30 -23.76 5.42
C GLU A 174 -12.94 -22.77 4.30
N LYS A 175 -13.71 -21.69 4.19
CA LYS A 175 -13.55 -20.68 3.12
C LYS A 175 -13.14 -19.29 3.62
N VAL A 176 -13.17 -19.06 4.94
CA VAL A 176 -12.89 -17.74 5.54
C VAL A 176 -11.68 -17.84 6.44
N PHE A 177 -10.71 -16.95 6.19
CA PHE A 177 -9.47 -16.87 6.95
C PHE A 177 -9.31 -15.46 7.54
N LEU A 178 -8.83 -15.37 8.76
CA LEU A 178 -8.31 -14.13 9.31
C LEU A 178 -6.82 -14.06 9.01
N PHE A 179 -6.30 -12.88 8.75
CA PHE A 179 -4.86 -12.71 8.58
C PHE A 179 -4.32 -11.51 9.33
N SER A 180 -3.05 -11.61 9.70
CA SER A 180 -2.21 -10.52 10.16
C SER A 180 -0.94 -10.50 9.33
N GLU A 181 -0.51 -9.31 8.89
CA GLU A 181 0.64 -9.13 8.02
C GLU A 181 1.45 -7.92 8.46
N TYR A 182 2.75 -8.06 8.46
CA TYR A 182 3.69 -6.98 8.56
C TYR A 182 4.32 -6.74 7.19
N LYS A 183 4.46 -5.47 6.80
CA LYS A 183 4.95 -5.08 5.49
C LYS A 183 5.90 -3.91 5.61
N TYR A 184 7.01 -3.97 4.88
CA TYR A 184 7.90 -2.85 4.62
C TYR A 184 7.70 -2.36 3.20
N PHE A 185 7.46 -1.07 3.03
CA PHE A 185 7.20 -0.42 1.75
C PHE A 185 8.19 0.72 1.52
N SER A 186 8.62 0.91 0.26
CA SER A 186 9.49 2.00 -0.17
C SER A 186 9.07 2.54 -1.52
N ALA A 187 9.04 3.88 -1.66
CA ALA A 187 8.78 4.59 -2.92
C ALA A 187 9.43 5.97 -2.88
N ASN A 188 9.89 6.47 -4.05
CA ASN A 188 10.54 7.78 -4.17
C ASN A 188 9.60 8.75 -4.90
N TYR A 189 8.96 9.65 -4.16
CA TYR A 189 8.07 10.66 -4.72
C TYR A 189 8.83 11.94 -5.08
N HIS A 190 8.44 12.52 -6.22
CA HIS A 190 8.98 13.78 -6.70
C HIS A 190 7.83 14.72 -7.05
N TRP A 191 7.67 15.80 -6.29
CA TRP A 191 6.81 16.92 -6.61
C TRP A 191 7.67 18.08 -7.15
N LYS A 192 7.05 19.14 -7.64
CA LYS A 192 7.78 20.24 -8.29
C LYS A 192 8.89 20.87 -7.45
N GLN A 193 8.73 20.90 -6.14
CA GLN A 193 9.68 21.53 -5.20
C GLN A 193 10.03 20.63 -4.02
N LEU A 194 9.55 19.40 -4.01
CA LEU A 194 9.72 18.46 -2.92
C LEU A 194 10.07 17.08 -3.47
N ALA A 195 11.05 16.41 -2.88
CA ALA A 195 11.35 15.02 -3.10
C ALA A 195 11.29 14.28 -1.76
N LEU A 196 10.66 13.13 -1.73
CA LEU A 196 10.49 12.31 -0.53
C LEU A 196 10.91 10.87 -0.81
N ASP A 197 11.94 10.41 -0.14
CA ASP A 197 12.27 8.98 -0.02
C ASP A 197 11.35 8.38 1.05
N PHE A 198 10.16 7.96 0.60
CA PHE A 198 9.13 7.44 1.49
C PHE A 198 9.39 5.99 1.83
N ARG A 199 9.55 5.70 3.11
CA ARG A 199 9.66 4.37 3.68
C ARG A 199 8.65 4.23 4.79
N SER A 200 7.90 3.15 4.78
CA SER A 200 6.86 2.91 5.79
C SER A 200 6.78 1.44 6.16
N GLN A 201 6.53 1.22 7.43
CA GLN A 201 6.15 -0.09 7.95
C GLN A 201 4.61 -0.12 8.04
N TYR A 202 4.00 -1.21 7.61
CA TYR A 202 2.56 -1.40 7.72
C TYR A 202 2.26 -2.63 8.58
N VAL A 203 1.24 -2.51 9.39
CA VAL A 203 0.62 -3.64 10.09
C VAL A 203 -0.80 -3.76 9.58
N LEU A 204 -1.15 -4.94 9.06
CA LEU A 204 -2.42 -5.22 8.43
C LEU A 204 -3.18 -6.28 9.20
N PHE A 205 -4.49 -6.10 9.30
CA PHE A 205 -5.43 -7.11 9.80
C PHE A 205 -6.63 -7.19 8.87
N GLY A 206 -7.05 -8.40 8.53
CA GLY A 206 -8.15 -8.54 7.60
C GLY A 206 -8.71 -9.94 7.49
N ILE A 207 -9.60 -10.08 6.53
CA ILE A 207 -10.32 -11.30 6.22
C ILE A 207 -10.00 -11.68 4.78
N VAL A 208 -9.78 -12.97 4.53
CA VAL A 208 -9.60 -13.55 3.21
C VAL A 208 -10.70 -14.58 2.97
N LEU A 209 -11.30 -14.51 1.80
CA LEU A 209 -12.18 -15.56 1.25
C LEU A 209 -11.38 -16.38 0.25
N ARG A 210 -11.46 -17.70 0.35
CA ARG A 210 -10.82 -18.66 -0.56
C ARG A 210 -11.90 -19.43 -1.34
N PHE A 211 -11.67 -19.56 -2.63
CA PHE A 211 -12.54 -20.21 -3.61
C PHE A 211 -11.84 -21.36 -4.29
#